data_42d9e1dbddec7d98e4f20fea64d469d1
#
_entry.id   42d9e1dbddec7d98e4f20fea64d469d1
#
_cell.length_a   1.000
_cell.length_b   1.000
_cell.length_c   1.000
_cell.angle_alpha   90.00
_cell.angle_beta   90.00
_cell.angle_gamma   90.00
#
_symmetry.space_group_name_H-M   'P 1'
#
loop_
_entity.id
_entity.type
_entity.pdbx_description
1 polymer ?
#
loop_
_entity_poly.entity_id
_entity_poly.type
_entity_poly.pdbx_seq_one_letter_code
_entity_poly.pdbx_strand_id
1 'polypeptide(L)'
;MAATLFRLIAVLAVLCAIATSAHAQLSNAKLETWLSGYRDAWEKRDAERAARLFTEDARYQEMPFDAPKNGRAGIREYWSGVTADQRDVEFQSQTIAVNGNTGVAHWSAKFKQASTGMTVELDGVFVLEFDPKTGLCSTLREWWHVRGG
;
A
#
# COMPACT_ATOMS: atom_id res chain seq x y z
N MET A 1 69.42 1.35 42.59
CA MET A 1 68.07 0.77 42.78
C MET A 1 67.11 1.51 41.94
N ALA A 2 66.74 0.91 40.81
CA ALA A 2 65.91 1.53 39.78
C ALA A 2 64.44 1.14 40.00
N ALA A 3 63.57 2.12 40.20
CA ALA A 3 62.11 1.90 40.23
C ALA A 3 61.52 2.12 38.88
N THR A 4 61.08 1.04 38.27
CA THR A 4 60.44 1.03 36.94
C THR A 4 58.97 1.38 37.08
N LEU A 5 58.56 2.53 36.51
CA LEU A 5 57.21 3.03 36.55
C LEU A 5 56.48 2.42 35.37
N PHE A 6 55.54 1.46 35.57
CA PHE A 6 54.64 0.93 34.56
C PHE A 6 53.48 1.91 34.32
N ARG A 7 53.43 2.52 33.17
CA ARG A 7 52.27 3.30 32.72
C ARG A 7 51.27 2.36 32.04
N LEU A 8 50.13 2.09 32.71
CA LEU A 8 48.97 1.47 32.07
C LEU A 8 48.27 2.53 31.19
N ILE A 9 48.31 2.31 29.89
CA ILE A 9 47.48 3.05 28.95
C ILE A 9 46.16 2.29 28.83
N ALA A 10 45.10 2.82 29.43
CA ALA A 10 43.74 2.33 29.24
C ALA A 10 43.22 2.86 27.90
N VAL A 11 43.14 1.99 26.90
CA VAL A 11 42.47 2.29 25.62
C VAL A 11 40.96 2.14 25.82
N LEU A 12 40.27 3.26 25.97
CA LEU A 12 38.82 3.32 26.04
C LEU A 12 38.27 3.19 24.60
N ALA A 13 37.91 1.98 24.17
CA ALA A 13 37.21 1.75 22.93
C ALA A 13 35.77 2.23 23.08
N VAL A 14 35.47 3.42 22.56
CA VAL A 14 34.10 3.91 22.40
C VAL A 14 33.47 3.15 21.23
N LEU A 15 32.73 2.08 21.50
CA LEU A 15 31.83 1.48 20.55
C LEU A 15 30.67 2.45 20.31
N CYS A 16 30.75 3.21 19.20
CA CYS A 16 29.61 3.97 18.66
C CYS A 16 28.66 2.94 18.07
N ALA A 17 27.67 2.49 18.82
CA ALA A 17 26.55 1.70 18.30
C ALA A 17 25.73 2.60 17.39
N ILE A 18 25.99 2.53 16.10
CA ILE A 18 25.11 3.11 15.07
C ILE A 18 23.84 2.28 15.12
N ALA A 19 22.83 2.76 15.85
CA ALA A 19 21.48 2.23 15.76
C ALA A 19 20.95 2.58 14.36
N THR A 20 21.20 1.72 13.38
CA THR A 20 20.48 1.75 12.11
C THR A 20 19.02 1.44 12.43
N SER A 21 18.18 2.46 12.44
CA SER A 21 16.74 2.28 12.47
C SER A 21 16.37 1.44 11.24
N ALA A 22 16.25 0.14 11.44
CA ALA A 22 15.74 -0.76 10.40
C ALA A 22 14.29 -0.33 10.13
N HIS A 23 14.10 0.50 9.11
CA HIS A 23 12.76 0.79 8.61
C HIS A 23 12.14 -0.54 8.19
N ALA A 24 11.00 -0.85 8.74
CA ALA A 24 10.38 -2.16 8.53
C ALA A 24 9.96 -2.29 7.06
N GLN A 25 10.70 -3.10 6.32
CA GLN A 25 10.36 -3.45 4.94
C GLN A 25 8.94 -4.03 4.86
N LEU A 26 8.32 -3.88 3.69
CA LEU A 26 7.07 -4.56 3.38
C LEU A 26 7.28 -6.07 3.46
N SER A 27 6.36 -6.77 4.09
CA SER A 27 6.30 -8.24 4.10
C SER A 27 5.02 -8.71 3.39
N ASN A 28 4.96 -9.99 2.99
CA ASN A 28 3.74 -10.57 2.44
C ASN A 28 2.56 -10.35 3.39
N ALA A 29 2.73 -10.60 4.68
CA ALA A 29 1.68 -10.42 5.69
C ALA A 29 1.17 -8.96 5.77
N LYS A 30 2.07 -7.97 5.66
CA LYS A 30 1.67 -6.56 5.62
C LYS A 30 0.91 -6.21 4.34
N LEU A 31 1.36 -6.72 3.20
CA LEU A 31 0.66 -6.53 1.93
C LEU A 31 -0.74 -7.16 1.98
N GLU A 32 -0.87 -8.38 2.47
CA GLU A 32 -2.15 -9.06 2.64
C GLU A 32 -3.09 -8.32 3.60
N THR A 33 -2.56 -7.75 4.68
CA THR A 33 -3.33 -6.90 5.60
C THR A 33 -3.85 -5.65 4.89
N TRP A 34 -3.03 -5.00 4.08
CA TRP A 34 -3.43 -3.83 3.31
C TRP A 34 -4.51 -4.19 2.26
N LEU A 35 -4.30 -5.29 1.50
CA LEU A 35 -5.25 -5.80 0.52
C LEU A 35 -6.60 -6.17 1.17
N SER A 36 -6.58 -6.75 2.35
CA SER A 36 -7.79 -7.01 3.14
C SER A 36 -8.52 -5.73 3.53
N GLY A 37 -7.77 -4.70 3.93
CA GLY A 37 -8.33 -3.37 4.22
C GLY A 37 -8.96 -2.70 2.99
N TYR A 38 -8.31 -2.87 1.83
CA TYR A 38 -8.81 -2.38 0.55
C TYR A 38 -10.11 -3.09 0.13
N ARG A 39 -10.15 -4.42 0.21
CA ARG A 39 -11.35 -5.21 0.02
C ARG A 39 -12.49 -4.71 0.91
N ASP A 40 -12.24 -4.63 2.21
CA ASP A 40 -13.25 -4.20 3.18
C ASP A 40 -13.80 -2.80 2.88
N ALA A 41 -12.93 -1.87 2.42
CA ALA A 41 -13.35 -0.54 2.03
C ALA A 41 -14.23 -0.56 0.78
N TRP A 42 -13.86 -1.35 -0.23
CA TRP A 42 -14.62 -1.44 -1.47
C TRP A 42 -15.97 -2.13 -1.28
N GLU A 43 -15.99 -3.30 -0.66
CA GLU A 43 -17.21 -4.07 -0.41
C GLU A 43 -18.22 -3.29 0.46
N LYS A 44 -17.73 -2.48 1.41
CA LYS A 44 -18.56 -1.59 2.24
C LYS A 44 -18.83 -0.24 1.58
N ARG A 45 -18.21 0.04 0.44
CA ARG A 45 -18.31 1.32 -0.27
C ARG A 45 -17.94 2.52 0.60
N ASP A 46 -16.88 2.35 1.40
CA ASP A 46 -16.39 3.32 2.37
C ASP A 46 -15.16 4.04 1.79
N ALA A 47 -15.39 5.15 1.09
CA ALA A 47 -14.36 5.96 0.47
C ALA A 47 -13.36 6.54 1.49
N GLU A 48 -13.83 6.85 2.70
CA GLU A 48 -12.98 7.36 3.77
C GLU A 48 -12.03 6.27 4.28
N ARG A 49 -12.53 5.05 4.43
CA ARG A 49 -11.72 3.89 4.80
C ARG A 49 -10.69 3.56 3.71
N ALA A 50 -11.08 3.61 2.43
CA ALA A 50 -10.17 3.43 1.32
C ALA A 50 -9.04 4.47 1.36
N ALA A 51 -9.37 5.74 1.51
CA ALA A 51 -8.39 6.83 1.55
C ALA A 51 -7.40 6.70 2.71
N ARG A 52 -7.82 6.18 3.88
CA ARG A 52 -6.92 5.97 5.05
C ARG A 52 -5.83 4.91 4.84
N LEU A 53 -5.92 4.09 3.82
CA LEU A 53 -4.88 3.13 3.44
C LEU A 53 -3.65 3.79 2.80
N PHE A 54 -3.75 5.06 2.46
CA PHE A 54 -2.75 5.83 1.71
C PHE A 54 -2.10 6.93 2.56
N THR A 55 -0.86 7.31 2.19
CA THR A 55 -0.21 8.50 2.76
C THR A 55 -0.95 9.78 2.37
N GLU A 56 -0.70 10.89 3.10
CA GLU A 56 -1.36 12.17 2.81
C GLU A 56 -1.07 12.70 1.41
N ASP A 57 0.11 12.43 0.89
CA ASP A 57 0.63 12.86 -0.40
C ASP A 57 0.64 11.75 -1.46
N ALA A 58 -0.07 10.64 -1.21
CA ALA A 58 -0.08 9.47 -2.08
C ALA A 58 -0.50 9.78 -3.52
N ARG A 59 -0.04 8.93 -4.43
CA ARG A 59 -0.41 8.96 -5.85
C ARG A 59 -1.16 7.69 -6.24
N TYR A 60 -2.35 7.84 -6.74
CA TYR A 60 -3.19 6.73 -7.24
C TYR A 60 -3.35 6.86 -8.76
N GLN A 61 -2.78 5.92 -9.51
CA GLN A 61 -2.80 5.87 -10.97
C GLN A 61 -3.61 4.67 -11.43
N GLU A 62 -4.83 4.90 -11.86
CA GLU A 62 -5.75 3.84 -12.29
C GLU A 62 -5.37 3.25 -13.65
N MET A 63 -5.20 4.10 -14.63
CA MET A 63 -4.79 3.69 -15.97
C MET A 63 -3.59 4.51 -16.43
N PRO A 64 -2.72 3.96 -17.30
CA PRO A 64 -1.42 4.59 -17.60
C PRO A 64 -1.54 5.95 -18.26
N PHE A 65 -2.64 6.23 -18.96
CA PHE A 65 -2.83 7.49 -19.67
C PHE A 65 -3.74 8.49 -18.92
N ASP A 66 -4.33 8.06 -17.81
CA ASP A 66 -5.19 8.94 -17.02
C ASP A 66 -4.39 9.81 -16.07
N ALA A 67 -4.95 10.96 -15.70
CA ALA A 67 -4.37 11.78 -14.66
C ALA A 67 -4.45 11.06 -13.30
N PRO A 68 -3.36 11.03 -12.51
CA PRO A 68 -3.38 10.40 -11.20
C PRO A 68 -4.28 11.18 -10.23
N LYS A 69 -4.87 10.46 -9.29
CA LYS A 69 -5.52 11.05 -8.12
C LYS A 69 -4.42 11.35 -7.10
N ASN A 70 -4.25 12.60 -6.74
CA ASN A 70 -3.17 13.06 -5.88
C ASN A 70 -3.68 13.34 -4.47
N GLY A 71 -2.92 12.83 -3.50
CA GLY A 71 -3.21 12.98 -2.08
C GLY A 71 -4.41 12.19 -1.61
N ARG A 72 -4.49 11.99 -0.31
CA ARG A 72 -5.60 11.27 0.34
C ARG A 72 -6.96 11.88 0.01
N ALA A 73 -7.05 13.20 -0.09
CA ALA A 73 -8.31 13.89 -0.44
C ALA A 73 -8.78 13.54 -1.86
N GLY A 74 -7.88 13.57 -2.86
CA GLY A 74 -8.20 13.21 -4.24
C GLY A 74 -8.57 11.73 -4.38
N ILE A 75 -7.90 10.85 -3.62
CA ILE A 75 -8.23 9.42 -3.58
C ILE A 75 -9.63 9.21 -2.98
N ARG A 76 -9.98 9.91 -1.90
CA ARG A 76 -11.32 9.84 -1.31
C ARG A 76 -12.41 10.30 -2.28
N GLU A 77 -12.19 11.41 -2.97
CA GLU A 77 -13.13 11.93 -3.97
C GLU A 77 -13.36 10.90 -5.09
N TYR A 78 -12.27 10.35 -5.64
CA TYR A 78 -12.34 9.27 -6.63
C TYR A 78 -13.15 8.07 -6.13
N TRP A 79 -12.86 7.56 -4.94
CA TRP A 79 -13.56 6.42 -4.36
C TRP A 79 -15.04 6.69 -4.08
N SER A 80 -15.39 7.90 -3.71
CA SER A 80 -16.80 8.31 -3.55
C SER A 80 -17.55 8.20 -4.88
N GLY A 81 -16.91 8.58 -6.01
CA GLY A 81 -17.48 8.42 -7.35
C GLY A 81 -17.58 6.96 -7.77
N VAL A 82 -16.49 6.19 -7.62
CA VAL A 82 -16.43 4.76 -7.99
C VAL A 82 -17.53 3.95 -7.32
N THR A 83 -17.73 4.18 -6.03
CA THR A 83 -18.67 3.36 -5.24
C THR A 83 -20.12 3.83 -5.30
N ALA A 84 -20.39 4.99 -5.91
CA ALA A 84 -21.74 5.57 -5.94
C ALA A 84 -22.76 4.67 -6.64
N ASP A 85 -22.39 4.08 -7.78
CA ASP A 85 -23.26 3.22 -8.61
C ASP A 85 -22.93 1.71 -8.50
N GLN A 86 -22.21 1.29 -7.45
CA GLN A 86 -21.88 -0.11 -7.25
C GLN A 86 -22.70 -0.72 -6.12
N ARG A 87 -23.15 -1.97 -6.30
CA ARG A 87 -23.84 -2.79 -5.30
C ARG A 87 -23.30 -4.21 -5.35
N ASP A 88 -23.42 -4.91 -4.23
CA ASP A 88 -23.02 -6.32 -4.10
C ASP A 88 -21.57 -6.54 -4.56
N VAL A 89 -20.67 -5.69 -4.08
CA VAL A 89 -19.24 -5.75 -4.46
C VAL A 89 -18.60 -6.95 -3.80
N GLU A 90 -17.94 -7.76 -4.62
CA GLU A 90 -17.08 -8.88 -4.21
C GLU A 90 -15.67 -8.59 -4.73
N PHE A 91 -14.67 -8.59 -3.85
CA PHE A 91 -13.28 -8.35 -4.20
C PHE A 91 -12.39 -9.51 -3.73
N GLN A 92 -11.50 -9.92 -4.61
CA GLN A 92 -10.50 -10.95 -4.31
C GLN A 92 -9.11 -10.45 -4.71
N SER A 93 -8.09 -10.89 -3.99
CA SER A 93 -6.71 -10.55 -4.32
C SER A 93 -5.75 -11.67 -3.93
N GLN A 94 -4.62 -11.71 -4.63
CA GLN A 94 -3.52 -12.64 -4.38
C GLN A 94 -2.19 -11.90 -4.50
N THR A 95 -1.36 -11.97 -3.46
CA THR A 95 0.02 -11.48 -3.52
C THR A 95 0.80 -12.26 -4.55
N ILE A 96 1.44 -11.57 -5.51
CA ILE A 96 2.34 -12.14 -6.50
C ILE A 96 3.78 -12.06 -6.00
N ALA A 97 4.20 -10.89 -5.54
CA ALA A 97 5.58 -10.64 -5.10
C ALA A 97 5.67 -9.45 -4.13
N VAL A 98 6.70 -9.48 -3.31
CA VAL A 98 7.16 -8.35 -2.50
C VAL A 98 8.66 -8.19 -2.69
N ASN A 99 9.11 -6.97 -2.98
CA ASN A 99 10.52 -6.62 -3.11
C ASN A 99 10.77 -5.24 -2.50
N GLY A 100 11.57 -5.19 -1.42
CA GLY A 100 11.78 -3.94 -0.67
C GLY A 100 10.46 -3.42 -0.09
N ASN A 101 10.04 -2.24 -0.53
CA ASN A 101 8.77 -1.63 -0.15
C ASN A 101 7.71 -1.69 -1.28
N THR A 102 7.99 -2.47 -2.32
CA THR A 102 7.07 -2.65 -3.44
C THR A 102 6.34 -3.98 -3.32
N GLY A 103 5.02 -3.95 -3.42
CA GLY A 103 4.15 -5.11 -3.50
C GLY A 103 3.49 -5.21 -4.87
N VAL A 104 3.34 -6.43 -5.38
CA VAL A 104 2.58 -6.74 -6.59
C VAL A 104 1.49 -7.74 -6.23
N ALA A 105 0.26 -7.46 -6.63
CA ALA A 105 -0.87 -8.33 -6.38
C ALA A 105 -1.79 -8.42 -7.61
N HIS A 106 -2.25 -9.62 -7.92
CA HIS A 106 -3.41 -9.82 -8.79
C HIS A 106 -4.67 -9.52 -8.00
N TRP A 107 -5.67 -8.96 -8.67
CA TRP A 107 -6.98 -8.73 -8.07
C TRP A 107 -8.11 -8.94 -9.07
N SER A 108 -9.28 -9.29 -8.56
CA SER A 108 -10.52 -9.30 -9.33
C SER A 108 -11.65 -8.71 -8.51
N ALA A 109 -12.60 -8.11 -9.18
CA ALA A 109 -13.80 -7.59 -8.55
C ALA A 109 -15.04 -7.90 -9.39
N LYS A 110 -16.18 -8.07 -8.70
CA LYS A 110 -17.48 -8.24 -9.32
C LYS A 110 -18.48 -7.37 -8.58
N PHE A 111 -19.33 -6.68 -9.31
CA PHE A 111 -20.37 -5.86 -8.72
C PHE A 111 -21.56 -5.68 -9.69
N LYS A 112 -22.69 -5.21 -9.16
CA LYS A 112 -23.83 -4.75 -9.94
C LYS A 112 -23.82 -3.24 -10.05
N GLN A 113 -24.03 -2.71 -11.24
CA GLN A 113 -24.35 -1.30 -11.42
C GLN A 113 -25.78 -1.05 -10.92
N ALA A 114 -25.96 -0.14 -9.97
CA ALA A 114 -27.28 0.15 -9.42
C ALA A 114 -28.21 0.81 -10.45
N SER A 115 -27.66 1.62 -11.35
CA SER A 115 -28.39 2.33 -12.41
C SER A 115 -28.94 1.42 -13.50
N THR A 116 -28.25 0.33 -13.85
CA THR A 116 -28.60 -0.56 -14.96
C THR A 116 -28.99 -1.97 -14.54
N GLY A 117 -28.59 -2.39 -13.33
CA GLY A 117 -28.71 -3.77 -12.86
C GLY A 117 -27.70 -4.74 -13.49
N MET A 118 -26.82 -4.27 -14.37
CA MET A 118 -25.84 -5.10 -15.06
C MET A 118 -24.72 -5.55 -14.10
N THR A 119 -24.26 -6.77 -14.32
CA THR A 119 -23.09 -7.30 -13.61
C THR A 119 -21.82 -6.92 -14.36
N VAL A 120 -20.86 -6.33 -13.65
CA VAL A 120 -19.53 -5.99 -14.15
C VAL A 120 -18.51 -6.84 -13.44
N GLU A 121 -17.56 -7.39 -14.18
CA GLU A 121 -16.41 -8.13 -13.66
C GLU A 121 -15.13 -7.42 -14.10
N LEU A 122 -14.23 -7.21 -13.14
CA LEU A 122 -12.91 -6.62 -13.35
C LEU A 122 -11.83 -7.63 -13.00
N ASP A 123 -10.73 -7.58 -13.72
CA ASP A 123 -9.52 -8.38 -13.45
C ASP A 123 -8.30 -7.52 -13.71
N GLY A 124 -7.36 -7.48 -12.78
CA GLY A 124 -6.24 -6.55 -12.87
C GLY A 124 -5.05 -6.87 -11.97
N VAL A 125 -4.07 -5.99 -12.05
CA VAL A 125 -2.83 -6.07 -11.26
C VAL A 125 -2.57 -4.72 -10.60
N PHE A 126 -2.23 -4.78 -9.31
CA PHE A 126 -1.67 -3.67 -8.56
C PHE A 126 -0.14 -3.73 -8.54
N VAL A 127 0.48 -2.56 -8.68
CA VAL A 127 1.86 -2.30 -8.27
C VAL A 127 1.81 -1.21 -7.20
N LEU A 128 2.20 -1.57 -5.99
CA LEU A 128 2.02 -0.79 -4.77
C LEU A 128 3.38 -0.42 -4.18
N GLU A 129 3.59 0.83 -3.83
CA GLU A 129 4.76 1.28 -3.08
C GLU A 129 4.32 1.74 -1.69
N PHE A 130 5.06 1.32 -0.66
CA PHE A 130 4.73 1.61 0.73
C PHE A 130 5.77 2.52 1.37
N ASP A 131 5.30 3.48 2.14
CA ASP A 131 6.17 4.26 3.00
C ASP A 131 6.64 3.38 4.18
N PRO A 132 7.96 3.15 4.32
CA PRO A 132 8.49 2.26 5.37
C PRO A 132 8.32 2.81 6.80
N LYS A 133 8.03 4.12 6.95
CA LYS A 133 7.83 4.75 8.26
C LYS A 133 6.41 4.56 8.77
N THR A 134 5.43 4.70 7.89
CA THR A 134 4.01 4.66 8.25
C THR A 134 3.37 3.32 7.93
N GLY A 135 3.93 2.55 6.98
CA GLY A 135 3.33 1.32 6.45
C GLY A 135 2.11 1.58 5.55
N LEU A 136 1.84 2.83 5.20
CA LEU A 136 0.76 3.21 4.29
C LEU A 136 1.23 3.18 2.84
N CYS A 137 0.31 2.98 1.90
CA CYS A 137 0.60 3.01 0.49
C CYS A 137 0.88 4.46 0.04
N SER A 138 2.06 4.71 -0.54
CA SER A 138 2.45 6.01 -1.09
C SER A 138 2.18 6.12 -2.58
N THR A 139 2.21 4.98 -3.30
CA THR A 139 1.91 4.95 -4.74
C THR A 139 1.14 3.68 -5.07
N LEU A 140 0.02 3.84 -5.76
CA LEU A 140 -0.70 2.75 -6.38
C LEU A 140 -0.71 2.99 -7.88
N ARG A 141 -0.35 1.97 -8.63
CA ARG A 141 -0.58 1.87 -10.08
C ARG A 141 -1.33 0.60 -10.36
N GLU A 142 -2.31 0.68 -11.26
CA GLU A 142 -3.06 -0.49 -11.66
C GLU A 142 -3.35 -0.51 -13.17
N TRP A 143 -3.54 -1.71 -13.65
CA TRP A 143 -4.02 -2.02 -15.00
C TRP A 143 -5.10 -3.07 -14.84
N TRP A 144 -6.21 -2.87 -15.50
CA TRP A 144 -7.32 -3.81 -15.41
C TRP A 144 -8.10 -3.91 -16.72
N HIS A 145 -8.79 -4.99 -16.85
CA HIS A 145 -9.73 -5.25 -17.93
C HIS A 145 -11.13 -5.43 -17.36
N VAL A 146 -12.13 -5.09 -18.18
CA VAL A 146 -13.55 -5.26 -17.86
C VAL A 146 -14.15 -6.35 -18.73
N ARG A 147 -15.00 -7.18 -18.12
CA ARG A 147 -15.87 -8.11 -18.79
C ARG A 147 -17.30 -7.87 -18.32
N GLY A 148 -18.24 -7.86 -19.28
CA GLY A 148 -19.64 -7.59 -18.98
C GLY A 148 -20.05 -6.14 -19.26
N GLY A 149 -21.30 -5.90 -19.45
CA GLY A 149 -21.96 -4.69 -19.88
C GLY A 149 -23.10 -5.01 -20.79
#